data_f76bf16dbdc003a72695fc21454c58ab
#
_entry.id   f76bf16dbdc003a72695fc21454c58ab
#
_cell.length_a   1.000
_cell.length_b   1.000
_cell.length_c   1.000
_cell.angle_alpha   90.00
_cell.angle_beta   90.00
_cell.angle_gamma   90.00
#
_symmetry.space_group_name_H-M   'P 1'
#
loop_
_entity.id
_entity.type
_entity.pdbx_description
1 polymer ?
#
loop_
_entity_poly.entity_id
_entity_poly.type
_entity_poly.pdbx_seq_one_letter_code
_entity_poly.pdbx_strand_id
1 'polypeptide(L)'
;MGEGIKTFDCEGRTTREINAFLQETARLSPDAAAVLLHPDSRHNLAVGLTTPLRLHVEGHVGYYCAGLCEDVDVRVAGDAGWGLAENLMSGRVSVTGSAGSAAGATMRGGTVIVGGNAGARCGVAMKGGTLVVGGDAGYMTGFMMQKGVLIVGGDTGEALGDSLYEGRIYVRGRIEALGSDAIQADLTDADILLLAAALAEANMEAAPADFKKIVSGKKLYNFDTKEKEIWKNAL
;
A
#
# COMPACT_ATOMS: atom_id res chain seq x y z
N MET A 1 21.55 -4.65 26.34
CA MET A 1 20.29 -4.48 27.08
C MET A 1 19.32 -3.86 26.12
N GLY A 2 18.27 -4.59 25.71
CA GLY A 2 17.29 -4.03 24.77
C GLY A 2 16.59 -2.86 25.41
N GLU A 3 16.67 -1.69 24.76
CA GLU A 3 15.85 -0.55 25.18
C GLU A 3 14.39 -0.96 25.06
N GLY A 4 13.61 -0.74 26.14
CA GLY A 4 12.19 -1.07 26.19
C GLY A 4 11.37 -0.28 25.18
N ILE A 5 10.17 -0.75 24.85
CA ILE A 5 9.22 -0.06 23.99
C ILE A 5 8.93 1.33 24.57
N LYS A 6 9.06 2.37 23.75
CA LYS A 6 8.75 3.77 24.14
C LYS A 6 7.26 4.03 23.92
N THR A 7 6.56 4.51 24.91
CA THR A 7 5.12 4.88 24.81
C THR A 7 4.96 6.39 24.79
N PHE A 8 4.10 6.90 23.93
CA PHE A 8 3.77 8.32 23.82
C PHE A 8 2.26 8.52 23.75
N ASP A 9 1.74 9.33 24.64
CA ASP A 9 0.35 9.75 24.62
C ASP A 9 0.19 11.00 23.73
N CYS A 10 -0.63 10.86 22.69
CA CYS A 10 -0.86 11.93 21.72
C CYS A 10 -1.87 12.96 22.21
N GLU A 11 -2.58 12.75 23.34
CA GLU A 11 -3.55 13.70 23.85
C GLU A 11 -2.91 15.04 24.16
N GLY A 12 -3.49 16.13 23.65
CA GLY A 12 -2.97 17.49 23.83
C GLY A 12 -1.65 17.80 23.10
N ARG A 13 -1.10 16.87 22.32
CA ARG A 13 0.16 17.04 21.58
C ARG A 13 -0.09 17.45 20.13
N THR A 14 0.85 18.18 19.56
CA THR A 14 0.86 18.51 18.13
C THR A 14 1.43 17.36 17.31
N THR A 15 1.05 17.25 16.04
CA THR A 15 1.65 16.28 15.11
C THR A 15 3.16 16.41 15.02
N ARG A 16 3.70 17.64 15.14
CA ARG A 16 5.15 17.91 15.14
C ARG A 16 5.85 17.24 16.34
N GLU A 17 5.30 17.37 17.54
CA GLU A 17 5.85 16.74 18.75
C GLU A 17 5.83 15.23 18.66
N ILE A 18 4.73 14.66 18.15
CA ILE A 18 4.59 13.22 17.95
C ILE A 18 5.64 12.71 16.95
N ASN A 19 5.76 13.34 15.79
CA ASN A 19 6.74 12.93 14.78
C ASN A 19 8.18 13.15 15.24
N ALA A 20 8.48 14.21 16.01
CA ALA A 20 9.79 14.40 16.61
C ALA A 20 10.14 13.27 17.57
N PHE A 21 9.21 12.87 18.45
CA PHE A 21 9.39 11.72 19.34
C PHE A 21 9.68 10.44 18.56
N LEU A 22 8.94 10.16 17.47
CA LEU A 22 9.17 8.97 16.64
C LEU A 22 10.55 8.99 15.98
N GLN A 23 10.97 10.14 15.42
CA GLN A 23 12.29 10.30 14.81
C GLN A 23 13.42 10.13 15.83
N GLU A 24 13.28 10.71 17.03
CA GLU A 24 14.25 10.54 18.11
C GLU A 24 14.32 9.08 18.55
N THR A 25 13.16 8.42 18.72
CA THR A 25 13.11 7.02 19.12
C THR A 25 13.78 6.12 18.08
N ALA A 26 13.50 6.32 16.78
CA ALA A 26 14.11 5.54 15.69
C ALA A 26 15.64 5.63 15.67
N ARG A 27 16.23 6.74 16.10
CA ARG A 27 17.71 6.94 16.17
C ARG A 27 18.39 6.21 17.33
N LEU A 28 17.64 5.74 18.30
CA LEU A 28 18.22 5.09 19.49
C LEU A 28 18.81 3.71 19.17
N SER A 29 18.14 2.95 18.29
CA SER A 29 18.55 1.57 17.96
C SER A 29 17.89 1.12 16.65
N PRO A 30 18.51 0.25 15.86
CA PRO A 30 17.86 -0.42 14.73
C PRO A 30 16.61 -1.25 15.12
N ASP A 31 16.56 -1.69 16.40
CA ASP A 31 15.43 -2.44 16.95
C ASP A 31 14.43 -1.56 17.73
N ALA A 32 14.52 -0.24 17.57
CA ALA A 32 13.67 0.71 18.28
C ALA A 32 12.18 0.40 18.06
N ALA A 33 11.41 0.54 19.14
CA ALA A 33 9.97 0.33 19.11
C ALA A 33 9.23 1.43 19.87
N ALA A 34 8.08 1.84 19.32
CA ALA A 34 7.22 2.84 19.93
C ALA A 34 5.75 2.43 19.89
N VAL A 35 4.99 2.92 20.86
CA VAL A 35 3.53 2.85 20.90
C VAL A 35 2.98 4.26 20.99
N LEU A 36 2.03 4.61 20.11
CA LEU A 36 1.24 5.84 20.19
C LEU A 36 -0.13 5.51 20.77
N LEU A 37 -0.50 6.21 21.83
CA LEU A 37 -1.82 6.15 22.44
C LEU A 37 -2.62 7.39 22.01
N HIS A 38 -3.95 7.27 21.90
CA HIS A 38 -4.89 8.36 21.58
C HIS A 38 -4.49 9.18 20.34
N PRO A 39 -4.28 8.53 19.17
CA PRO A 39 -3.87 9.23 17.95
C PRO A 39 -4.96 10.18 17.41
N ASP A 40 -6.23 9.96 17.78
CA ASP A 40 -7.38 10.83 17.51
C ASP A 40 -7.51 11.25 16.04
N SER A 41 -7.36 10.28 15.13
CA SER A 41 -7.42 10.48 13.68
C SER A 41 -6.52 11.60 13.14
N ARG A 42 -5.40 11.87 13.80
CA ARG A 42 -4.48 12.94 13.38
C ARG A 42 -3.85 12.64 12.03
N HIS A 43 -3.68 13.70 11.26
CA HIS A 43 -3.05 13.67 9.96
C HIS A 43 -1.51 13.68 10.09
N ASN A 44 -0.84 13.14 9.07
CA ASN A 44 0.62 13.16 8.92
C ASN A 44 1.38 12.52 10.08
N LEU A 45 0.83 11.48 10.71
CA LEU A 45 1.55 10.70 11.71
C LEU A 45 2.57 9.77 11.04
N ALA A 46 3.74 9.64 11.66
CA ALA A 46 4.84 8.79 11.20
C ALA A 46 5.30 9.10 9.76
N VAL A 47 5.28 10.36 9.33
CA VAL A 47 5.72 10.76 7.99
C VAL A 47 7.23 10.97 7.94
N GLY A 48 7.87 10.47 6.84
CA GLY A 48 9.29 10.70 6.58
C GLY A 48 10.24 9.98 7.55
N LEU A 49 9.83 8.86 8.10
CA LEU A 49 10.71 7.99 8.87
C LEU A 49 11.60 7.21 7.91
N THR A 50 12.90 7.48 7.92
CA THR A 50 13.91 6.85 7.06
C THR A 50 14.94 6.06 7.87
N THR A 51 14.60 5.75 9.09
CA THR A 51 15.39 4.91 10.01
C THR A 51 14.46 3.82 10.55
N PRO A 52 14.92 2.58 10.70
CA PRO A 52 14.09 1.47 11.17
C PRO A 52 13.35 1.81 12.46
N LEU A 53 12.04 1.56 12.47
CA LEU A 53 11.20 1.73 13.64
C LEU A 53 10.03 0.74 13.59
N ARG A 54 9.80 0.01 14.68
CA ARG A 54 8.56 -0.72 14.91
C ARG A 54 7.58 0.17 15.66
N LEU A 55 6.49 0.55 14.99
CA LEU A 55 5.48 1.45 15.53
C LEU A 55 4.13 0.75 15.66
N HIS A 56 3.56 0.77 16.85
CA HIS A 56 2.17 0.42 17.08
C HIS A 56 1.35 1.68 17.38
N VAL A 57 0.22 1.87 16.70
CA VAL A 57 -0.69 2.99 16.92
C VAL A 57 -2.02 2.45 17.42
N GLU A 58 -2.39 2.79 18.65
CA GLU A 58 -3.64 2.35 19.28
C GLU A 58 -4.79 3.29 18.93
N GLY A 59 -5.45 3.03 17.80
CA GLY A 59 -6.61 3.78 17.33
C GLY A 59 -6.49 4.22 15.87
N HIS A 60 -7.43 5.07 15.44
CA HIS A 60 -7.54 5.54 14.06
C HIS A 60 -6.50 6.63 13.75
N VAL A 61 -6.05 6.66 12.49
CA VAL A 61 -5.15 7.70 11.99
C VAL A 61 -5.79 8.47 10.85
N GLY A 62 -5.40 9.73 10.70
CA GLY A 62 -5.89 10.60 9.62
C GLY A 62 -5.14 10.42 8.31
N TYR A 63 -5.08 11.49 7.52
CA TYR A 63 -4.48 11.50 6.18
C TYR A 63 -2.97 11.36 6.24
N TYR A 64 -2.38 10.70 5.22
CA TYR A 64 -0.94 10.57 4.97
C TYR A 64 -0.15 9.89 6.09
N CYS A 65 -0.79 9.01 6.88
CA CYS A 65 -0.05 8.23 7.86
C CYS A 65 1.00 7.34 7.17
N ALA A 66 2.20 7.28 7.75
CA ALA A 66 3.36 6.53 7.25
C ALA A 66 3.77 6.89 5.80
N GLY A 67 3.49 8.10 5.35
CA GLY A 67 3.96 8.58 4.05
C GLY A 67 5.47 8.81 4.02
N LEU A 68 6.13 8.60 2.85
CA LEU A 68 7.56 8.84 2.62
C LEU A 68 8.49 8.06 3.56
N CYS A 69 8.09 6.86 3.99
CA CYS A 69 8.84 6.06 4.95
C CYS A 69 9.75 5.02 4.27
N GLU A 70 10.80 4.63 4.98
CA GLU A 70 11.77 3.60 4.60
C GLU A 70 12.09 2.73 5.82
N ASP A 71 12.11 1.39 5.62
CA ASP A 71 12.46 0.38 6.63
C ASP A 71 11.64 0.44 7.94
N VAL A 72 10.37 0.81 7.85
CA VAL A 72 9.46 0.84 9.00
C VAL A 72 8.57 -0.40 9.11
N ASP A 73 8.14 -0.75 10.33
CA ASP A 73 7.00 -1.66 10.57
C ASP A 73 5.94 -0.89 11.36
N VAL A 74 4.96 -0.31 10.65
CA VAL A 74 3.88 0.48 11.25
C VAL A 74 2.60 -0.34 11.29
N ARG A 75 2.02 -0.47 12.48
CA ARG A 75 0.76 -1.19 12.72
C ARG A 75 -0.25 -0.27 13.37
N VAL A 76 -1.36 -0.06 12.70
CA VAL A 76 -2.47 0.79 13.16
C VAL A 76 -3.64 -0.11 13.58
N ALA A 77 -4.02 -0.05 14.85
CA ALA A 77 -5.17 -0.78 15.40
C ALA A 77 -6.47 0.04 15.17
N GLY A 78 -6.83 0.25 13.90
CA GLY A 78 -7.99 1.04 13.52
C GLY A 78 -8.02 1.34 12.04
N ASP A 79 -8.74 2.40 11.67
CA ASP A 79 -8.84 2.90 10.29
C ASP A 79 -7.76 3.93 9.98
N ALA A 80 -7.51 4.14 8.69
CA ALA A 80 -6.65 5.20 8.18
C ALA A 80 -7.40 6.12 7.21
N GLY A 81 -7.03 7.40 7.21
CA GLY A 81 -7.53 8.38 6.24
C GLY A 81 -6.91 8.20 4.84
N TRP A 82 -6.97 9.23 4.03
CA TRP A 82 -6.45 9.23 2.66
C TRP A 82 -4.91 9.20 2.62
N GLY A 83 -4.35 8.57 1.60
CA GLY A 83 -2.91 8.57 1.37
C GLY A 83 -2.10 7.75 2.38
N LEU A 84 -2.71 6.73 2.99
CA LEU A 84 -1.97 5.79 3.83
C LEU A 84 -0.75 5.26 3.08
N ALA A 85 0.45 5.35 3.68
CA ALA A 85 1.70 4.86 3.12
C ALA A 85 2.04 5.42 1.72
N GLU A 86 1.61 6.64 1.40
CA GLU A 86 1.96 7.30 0.14
C GLU A 86 3.47 7.43 0.00
N ASN A 87 4.01 7.09 -1.18
CA ASN A 87 5.45 7.05 -1.45
C ASN A 87 6.28 6.16 -0.49
N LEU A 88 5.70 5.09 0.06
CA LEU A 88 6.47 4.12 0.85
C LEU A 88 7.62 3.55 0.01
N MET A 89 8.85 3.59 0.53
CA MET A 89 10.05 3.10 -0.15
C MET A 89 10.34 1.63 0.19
N SER A 90 10.22 1.27 1.45
CA SER A 90 10.43 -0.10 1.97
C SER A 90 9.78 -0.26 3.35
N GLY A 91 9.79 -1.49 3.87
CA GLY A 91 9.19 -1.80 5.16
C GLY A 91 7.72 -2.24 5.04
N ARG A 92 6.99 -2.13 6.13
CA ARG A 92 5.61 -2.61 6.23
C ARG A 92 4.71 -1.59 6.89
N VAL A 93 3.51 -1.40 6.33
CA VAL A 93 2.45 -0.59 6.93
C VAL A 93 1.17 -1.40 6.93
N SER A 94 0.54 -1.59 8.08
CA SER A 94 -0.71 -2.32 8.20
C SER A 94 -1.75 -1.58 9.03
N VAL A 95 -3.00 -1.64 8.60
CA VAL A 95 -4.17 -1.17 9.35
C VAL A 95 -5.16 -2.32 9.51
N THR A 96 -5.74 -2.48 10.70
CA THR A 96 -6.73 -3.53 10.97
C THR A 96 -8.08 -3.23 10.37
N GLY A 97 -8.42 -1.96 10.24
CA GLY A 97 -9.65 -1.46 9.66
C GLY A 97 -9.53 -1.10 8.19
N SER A 98 -10.27 -0.09 7.77
CA SER A 98 -10.32 0.41 6.39
C SER A 98 -9.36 1.56 6.16
N ALA A 99 -9.02 1.81 4.90
CA ALA A 99 -8.24 2.98 4.48
C ALA A 99 -9.05 3.86 3.52
N GLY A 100 -8.85 5.16 3.61
CA GLY A 100 -9.44 6.13 2.69
C GLY A 100 -8.88 6.01 1.27
N SER A 101 -9.17 7.01 0.44
CA SER A 101 -8.67 7.05 -0.95
C SER A 101 -7.14 7.10 -1.03
N ALA A 102 -6.59 6.61 -2.14
CA ALA A 102 -5.17 6.67 -2.46
C ALA A 102 -4.23 5.93 -1.47
N ALA A 103 -4.72 4.89 -0.79
CA ALA A 103 -3.85 4.03 0.00
C ALA A 103 -2.75 3.40 -0.89
N GLY A 104 -1.48 3.42 -0.44
CA GLY A 104 -0.34 2.93 -1.21
C GLY A 104 -0.03 3.72 -2.48
N ALA A 105 -0.54 4.94 -2.61
CA ALA A 105 -0.26 5.77 -3.78
C ALA A 105 1.25 5.93 -4.00
N THR A 106 1.69 5.76 -5.25
CA THR A 106 3.09 5.98 -5.69
C THR A 106 4.17 5.19 -4.92
N MET A 107 3.78 4.23 -4.07
CA MET A 107 4.75 3.41 -3.33
C MET A 107 5.74 2.73 -4.28
N ARG A 108 6.99 2.60 -3.84
CA ARG A 108 8.10 2.04 -4.63
C ARG A 108 8.52 0.66 -4.17
N GLY A 109 8.23 0.30 -2.95
CA GLY A 109 8.59 -0.98 -2.34
C GLY A 109 7.82 -1.20 -1.03
N GLY A 110 8.18 -2.27 -0.32
CA GLY A 110 7.52 -2.64 0.93
C GLY A 110 6.15 -3.28 0.75
N THR A 111 5.46 -3.48 1.85
CA THR A 111 4.14 -4.11 1.91
C THR A 111 3.16 -3.20 2.65
N VAL A 112 2.00 -2.93 2.04
CA VAL A 112 0.87 -2.24 2.68
C VAL A 112 -0.28 -3.22 2.82
N ILE A 113 -0.87 -3.33 4.02
CA ILE A 113 -2.00 -4.22 4.29
C ILE A 113 -3.15 -3.41 4.89
N VAL A 114 -4.29 -3.45 4.23
CA VAL A 114 -5.56 -2.90 4.70
C VAL A 114 -6.47 -4.07 5.03
N GLY A 115 -6.82 -4.26 6.31
CA GLY A 115 -7.65 -5.38 6.76
C GLY A 115 -9.10 -5.28 6.27
N GLY A 116 -9.63 -4.07 6.22
CA GLY A 116 -10.97 -3.75 5.71
C GLY A 116 -10.97 -3.31 4.24
N ASN A 117 -11.79 -2.30 3.93
CA ASN A 117 -11.96 -1.75 2.60
C ASN A 117 -10.93 -0.64 2.29
N ALA A 118 -10.66 -0.41 1.02
CA ALA A 118 -9.90 0.74 0.56
C ALA A 118 -10.75 1.65 -0.33
N GLY A 119 -10.58 2.97 -0.17
CA GLY A 119 -11.27 3.97 -0.97
C GLY A 119 -10.81 4.01 -2.43
N ALA A 120 -11.29 5.01 -3.17
CA ALA A 120 -10.94 5.22 -4.57
C ALA A 120 -9.43 5.39 -4.78
N ARG A 121 -8.95 5.02 -5.98
CA ARG A 121 -7.55 5.17 -6.39
C ARG A 121 -6.54 4.48 -5.48
N CYS A 122 -6.95 3.40 -4.83
CA CYS A 122 -6.05 2.53 -4.09
C CYS A 122 -4.94 2.04 -5.03
N GLY A 123 -3.67 2.16 -4.63
CA GLY A 123 -2.52 1.78 -5.46
C GLY A 123 -2.28 2.66 -6.69
N VAL A 124 -2.82 3.90 -6.74
CA VAL A 124 -2.60 4.80 -7.87
C VAL A 124 -1.10 5.04 -8.08
N ALA A 125 -0.68 4.91 -9.35
CA ALA A 125 0.69 5.14 -9.80
C ALA A 125 1.77 4.38 -9.00
N MET A 126 1.43 3.22 -8.40
CA MET A 126 2.42 2.35 -7.75
C MET A 126 3.59 2.05 -8.68
N LYS A 127 4.80 2.08 -8.14
CA LYS A 127 6.07 1.82 -8.86
C LYS A 127 6.76 0.55 -8.39
N GLY A 128 6.21 -0.14 -7.41
CA GLY A 128 6.72 -1.38 -6.82
C GLY A 128 5.98 -1.74 -5.54
N GLY A 129 6.46 -2.77 -4.86
CA GLY A 129 5.87 -3.25 -3.60
C GLY A 129 4.60 -4.07 -3.76
N THR A 130 3.98 -4.38 -2.63
CA THR A 130 2.75 -5.16 -2.53
C THR A 130 1.71 -4.42 -1.70
N LEU A 131 0.51 -4.27 -2.24
CA LEU A 131 -0.65 -3.70 -1.54
C LEU A 131 -1.74 -4.76 -1.44
N VAL A 132 -2.16 -5.09 -0.23
CA VAL A 132 -3.24 -6.07 0.04
C VAL A 132 -4.42 -5.34 0.68
N VAL A 133 -5.60 -5.53 0.13
CA VAL A 133 -6.88 -5.04 0.65
C VAL A 133 -7.73 -6.26 0.98
N GLY A 134 -8.08 -6.46 2.25
CA GLY A 134 -8.87 -7.60 2.71
C GLY A 134 -10.32 -7.56 2.24
N GLY A 135 -10.91 -6.38 2.19
CA GLY A 135 -12.27 -6.11 1.72
C GLY A 135 -12.33 -5.58 0.29
N ASP A 136 -13.24 -4.64 0.06
CA ASP A 136 -13.52 -4.04 -1.24
C ASP A 136 -12.56 -2.88 -1.54
N ALA A 137 -12.33 -2.60 -2.83
CA ALA A 137 -11.57 -1.46 -3.29
C ALA A 137 -12.40 -0.59 -4.25
N GLY A 138 -12.30 0.73 -4.09
CA GLY A 138 -13.16 1.69 -4.77
C GLY A 138 -12.79 1.96 -6.24
N TYR A 139 -13.39 3.02 -6.78
CA TYR A 139 -13.22 3.52 -8.14
C TYR A 139 -11.74 3.75 -8.51
N MET A 140 -11.35 3.40 -9.73
CA MET A 140 -10.00 3.61 -10.27
C MET A 140 -8.87 2.94 -9.45
N THR A 141 -9.14 1.83 -8.79
CA THR A 141 -8.11 1.04 -8.12
C THR A 141 -7.02 0.62 -9.11
N GLY A 142 -5.75 0.87 -8.75
CA GLY A 142 -4.58 0.60 -9.60
C GLY A 142 -4.42 1.54 -10.81
N PHE A 143 -5.06 2.73 -10.81
CA PHE A 143 -4.93 3.71 -11.89
C PHE A 143 -3.47 4.07 -12.15
N MET A 144 -3.04 3.99 -13.42
CA MET A 144 -1.66 4.28 -13.86
C MET A 144 -0.57 3.50 -13.08
N MET A 145 -0.91 2.34 -12.54
CA MET A 145 0.05 1.52 -11.81
C MET A 145 1.19 1.06 -12.73
N GLN A 146 2.40 1.48 -12.43
CA GLN A 146 3.57 1.23 -13.28
C GLN A 146 4.16 -0.15 -13.02
N LYS A 147 4.23 -0.58 -11.74
CA LYS A 147 4.80 -1.86 -11.32
C LYS A 147 4.32 -2.23 -9.93
N GLY A 148 4.53 -3.48 -9.52
CA GLY A 148 4.16 -3.99 -8.21
C GLY A 148 2.94 -4.91 -8.27
N VAL A 149 2.41 -5.23 -7.11
CA VAL A 149 1.31 -6.18 -6.90
C VAL A 149 0.21 -5.53 -6.07
N LEU A 150 -1.03 -5.59 -6.55
CA LEU A 150 -2.21 -5.16 -5.81
C LEU A 150 -3.17 -6.35 -5.70
N ILE A 151 -3.60 -6.67 -4.47
CA ILE A 151 -4.47 -7.82 -4.17
C ILE A 151 -5.72 -7.29 -3.46
N VAL A 152 -6.90 -7.63 -3.97
CA VAL A 152 -8.20 -7.25 -3.42
C VAL A 152 -9.01 -8.50 -3.09
N GLY A 153 -9.35 -8.67 -1.81
CA GLY A 153 -10.10 -9.82 -1.32
C GLY A 153 -11.59 -9.75 -1.59
N GLY A 154 -12.13 -8.54 -1.69
CA GLY A 154 -13.53 -8.26 -2.00
C GLY A 154 -13.76 -7.84 -3.46
N ASP A 155 -14.76 -6.99 -3.64
CA ASP A 155 -15.18 -6.44 -4.93
C ASP A 155 -14.35 -5.20 -5.31
N THR A 156 -14.33 -4.85 -6.60
CA THR A 156 -13.74 -3.60 -7.07
C THR A 156 -14.77 -2.76 -7.82
N GLY A 157 -14.65 -1.42 -7.65
CA GLY A 157 -15.46 -0.46 -8.38
C GLY A 157 -15.05 -0.35 -9.85
N GLU A 158 -15.64 0.62 -10.55
CA GLU A 158 -15.39 0.93 -11.96
C GLU A 158 -13.94 1.37 -12.22
N ALA A 159 -13.52 1.22 -13.48
CA ALA A 159 -12.22 1.63 -14.02
C ALA A 159 -11.02 0.97 -13.31
N LEU A 160 -11.16 -0.31 -12.93
CA LEU A 160 -10.07 -1.08 -12.36
C LEU A 160 -8.88 -1.18 -13.32
N GLY A 161 -7.69 -0.79 -12.86
CA GLY A 161 -6.45 -0.90 -13.63
C GLY A 161 -6.41 0.01 -14.86
N ASP A 162 -7.15 1.11 -14.87
CA ASP A 162 -7.10 2.07 -15.98
C ASP A 162 -5.65 2.53 -16.21
N SER A 163 -5.21 2.49 -17.46
CA SER A 163 -3.87 2.90 -17.87
C SER A 163 -2.73 2.14 -17.16
N LEU A 164 -2.93 0.85 -16.93
CA LEU A 164 -1.98 -0.04 -16.27
C LEU A 164 -0.75 -0.31 -17.15
N TYR A 165 0.47 -0.28 -16.57
CA TYR A 165 1.71 -0.60 -17.27
C TYR A 165 2.17 -2.06 -17.04
N GLU A 166 3.09 -2.28 -16.09
CA GLU A 166 3.64 -3.59 -15.74
C GLU A 166 3.14 -4.09 -14.38
N GLY A 167 2.23 -3.34 -13.73
CA GLY A 167 1.60 -3.76 -12.50
C GLY A 167 0.71 -4.99 -12.71
N ARG A 168 0.48 -5.72 -11.64
CA ARG A 168 -0.44 -6.87 -11.61
C ARG A 168 -1.47 -6.65 -10.51
N ILE A 169 -2.75 -6.79 -10.87
CA ILE A 169 -3.85 -6.68 -9.93
C ILE A 169 -4.54 -8.04 -9.85
N TYR A 170 -4.83 -8.48 -8.62
CA TYR A 170 -5.54 -9.73 -8.36
C TYR A 170 -6.80 -9.44 -7.57
N VAL A 171 -7.95 -9.88 -8.04
CA VAL A 171 -9.26 -9.62 -7.43
C VAL A 171 -9.99 -10.93 -7.21
N ARG A 172 -10.38 -11.21 -5.95
CA ARG A 172 -11.20 -12.40 -5.64
C ARG A 172 -12.67 -12.18 -5.94
N GLY A 173 -13.18 -11.00 -5.59
CA GLY A 173 -14.58 -10.67 -5.74
C GLY A 173 -14.99 -10.30 -7.16
N ARG A 174 -16.11 -9.59 -7.27
CA ARG A 174 -16.65 -9.06 -8.53
C ARG A 174 -15.84 -7.83 -8.96
N ILE A 175 -15.60 -7.73 -10.26
CA ILE A 175 -15.04 -6.54 -10.90
C ILE A 175 -16.21 -5.81 -11.57
N GLU A 176 -16.50 -4.58 -11.17
CA GLU A 176 -17.61 -3.82 -11.73
C GLU A 176 -17.34 -3.44 -13.18
N ALA A 177 -16.20 -2.82 -13.46
CA ALA A 177 -15.73 -2.56 -14.82
C ALA A 177 -14.21 -2.41 -14.86
N LEU A 178 -13.59 -2.94 -15.91
CA LEU A 178 -12.17 -2.70 -16.21
C LEU A 178 -11.97 -1.27 -16.75
N GLY A 179 -10.84 -0.69 -16.41
CA GLY A 179 -10.39 0.58 -16.99
C GLY A 179 -9.82 0.42 -18.39
N SER A 180 -9.41 1.55 -18.98
CA SER A 180 -8.82 1.60 -20.32
C SER A 180 -7.56 0.71 -20.37
N ASP A 181 -7.50 -0.16 -21.37
CA ASP A 181 -6.39 -1.09 -21.64
C ASP A 181 -6.15 -2.16 -20.54
N ALA A 182 -7.00 -2.27 -19.53
CA ALA A 182 -6.93 -3.37 -18.58
C ALA A 182 -7.60 -4.62 -19.17
N ILE A 183 -6.95 -5.77 -19.05
CA ILE A 183 -7.49 -7.06 -19.50
C ILE A 183 -7.33 -8.13 -18.40
N GLN A 184 -8.23 -9.08 -18.40
CA GLN A 184 -8.07 -10.29 -17.59
C GLN A 184 -7.11 -11.27 -18.29
N ALA A 185 -6.19 -11.87 -17.53
CA ALA A 185 -5.26 -12.89 -17.98
C ALA A 185 -5.33 -14.12 -17.09
N ASP A 186 -4.82 -15.24 -17.58
CA ASP A 186 -4.74 -16.47 -16.81
C ASP A 186 -3.70 -16.37 -15.68
N LEU A 187 -3.97 -17.05 -14.57
CA LEU A 187 -3.01 -17.24 -13.49
C LEU A 187 -1.92 -18.23 -13.93
N THR A 188 -0.68 -17.90 -13.63
CA THR A 188 0.45 -18.81 -13.77
C THR A 188 0.82 -19.42 -12.42
N ASP A 189 1.62 -20.49 -12.40
CA ASP A 189 2.15 -21.08 -11.16
C ASP A 189 2.91 -20.05 -10.31
N ALA A 190 3.62 -19.13 -10.95
CA ALA A 190 4.31 -18.03 -10.26
C ALA A 190 3.33 -17.06 -9.59
N ASP A 191 2.16 -16.80 -10.20
CA ASP A 191 1.11 -15.98 -9.58
C ASP A 191 0.49 -16.67 -8.37
N ILE A 192 0.27 -17.98 -8.44
CA ILE A 192 -0.23 -18.79 -7.33
C ILE A 192 0.72 -18.75 -6.13
N LEU A 193 2.02 -18.92 -6.36
CA LEU A 193 3.02 -18.84 -5.30
C LEU A 193 3.11 -17.43 -4.69
N LEU A 194 3.07 -16.40 -5.52
CA LEU A 194 3.09 -15.01 -5.08
C LEU A 194 1.85 -14.70 -4.22
N LEU A 195 0.67 -15.07 -4.69
CA LEU A 195 -0.58 -14.88 -3.95
C LEU A 195 -0.55 -15.63 -2.61
N ALA A 196 -0.12 -16.90 -2.59
CA ALA A 196 -0.02 -17.67 -1.37
C ALA A 196 0.86 -16.97 -0.32
N ALA A 197 2.02 -16.44 -0.72
CA ALA A 197 2.92 -15.73 0.18
C ALA A 197 2.30 -14.42 0.69
N ALA A 198 1.72 -13.62 -0.20
CA ALA A 198 1.13 -12.32 0.18
C ALA A 198 -0.13 -12.49 1.07
N LEU A 199 -0.96 -13.48 0.79
CA LEU A 199 -2.14 -13.80 1.61
C LEU A 199 -1.73 -14.27 3.02
N ALA A 200 -0.71 -15.13 3.10
CA ALA A 200 -0.16 -15.57 4.38
C ALA A 200 0.41 -14.39 5.19
N GLU A 201 1.16 -13.49 4.56
CA GLU A 201 1.69 -12.28 5.18
C GLU A 201 0.56 -11.37 5.69
N ALA A 202 -0.55 -11.27 4.95
CA ALA A 202 -1.71 -10.46 5.33
C ALA A 202 -2.65 -11.15 6.33
N ASN A 203 -2.39 -12.40 6.72
CA ASN A 203 -3.30 -13.25 7.49
C ASN A 203 -4.70 -13.35 6.84
N MET A 204 -4.74 -13.44 5.53
CA MET A 204 -5.97 -13.48 4.75
C MET A 204 -6.26 -14.90 4.30
N GLU A 205 -7.36 -15.47 4.77
CA GLU A 205 -7.82 -16.81 4.40
C GLU A 205 -8.52 -16.78 3.03
N ALA A 206 -7.79 -17.15 1.98
CA ALA A 206 -8.33 -17.32 0.62
C ALA A 206 -7.46 -18.28 -0.18
N ALA A 207 -8.05 -19.01 -1.11
CA ALA A 207 -7.27 -19.83 -2.04
C ALA A 207 -6.73 -18.95 -3.19
N PRO A 208 -5.42 -19.01 -3.52
CA PRO A 208 -4.85 -18.24 -4.63
C PRO A 208 -5.59 -18.42 -5.96
N ALA A 209 -6.15 -19.61 -6.19
CA ALA A 209 -6.90 -19.93 -7.40
C ALA A 209 -8.26 -19.20 -7.53
N ASP A 210 -8.77 -18.61 -6.44
CA ASP A 210 -10.02 -17.84 -6.44
C ASP A 210 -9.86 -16.44 -7.05
N PHE A 211 -8.62 -16.00 -7.30
CA PHE A 211 -8.35 -14.65 -7.79
C PHE A 211 -8.34 -14.60 -9.32
N LYS A 212 -8.84 -13.49 -9.84
CA LYS A 212 -8.74 -13.07 -11.24
C LYS A 212 -7.53 -12.15 -11.38
N LYS A 213 -6.71 -12.37 -12.39
CA LYS A 213 -5.52 -11.55 -12.68
C LYS A 213 -5.85 -10.49 -13.72
N ILE A 214 -5.53 -9.24 -13.42
CA ILE A 214 -5.70 -8.11 -14.34
C ILE A 214 -4.33 -7.53 -14.66
N VAL A 215 -4.08 -7.30 -15.94
CA VAL A 215 -2.82 -6.78 -16.49
C VAL A 215 -3.11 -5.77 -17.60
N SER A 216 -2.07 -5.06 -18.06
CA SER A 216 -2.17 -4.19 -19.24
C SER A 216 -2.37 -5.01 -20.52
N GLY A 217 -3.29 -4.56 -21.37
CA GLY A 217 -3.45 -5.03 -22.75
C GLY A 217 -2.38 -4.53 -23.72
N LYS A 218 -1.49 -3.62 -23.27
CA LYS A 218 -0.37 -3.03 -24.00
C LYS A 218 -0.78 -2.27 -25.28
N LYS A 219 -1.99 -1.72 -25.28
CA LYS A 219 -2.52 -0.95 -26.43
C LYS A 219 -2.30 0.56 -26.29
N LEU A 220 -2.41 1.09 -25.07
CA LEU A 220 -2.22 2.52 -24.78
C LEU A 220 -0.75 2.93 -24.84
N TYR A 221 0.12 2.04 -24.41
CA TYR A 221 1.57 2.24 -24.41
C TYR A 221 2.18 1.31 -25.44
N ASN A 222 2.77 1.88 -26.47
CA ASN A 222 3.42 1.09 -27.48
C ASN A 222 4.73 0.50 -26.93
N PHE A 223 4.64 -0.72 -26.42
CA PHE A 223 5.78 -1.47 -25.92
C PHE A 223 6.55 -2.20 -27.01
N ASP A 224 6.30 -1.92 -28.31
CA ASP A 224 7.06 -2.52 -29.39
C ASP A 224 8.50 -2.04 -29.32
N THR A 225 9.43 -3.00 -29.21
CA THR A 225 10.87 -2.75 -29.11
C THR A 225 11.42 -1.96 -30.30
N LYS A 226 10.75 -1.96 -31.45
CA LYS A 226 11.12 -1.16 -32.62
C LYS A 226 10.96 0.33 -32.40
N GLU A 227 10.00 0.75 -31.57
CA GLU A 227 9.84 2.17 -31.25
C GLU A 227 10.79 2.67 -30.17
N LYS A 228 11.33 1.79 -29.32
CA LYS A 228 12.41 2.16 -28.38
C LYS A 228 13.63 2.80 -29.08
N GLU A 229 13.96 2.36 -30.28
CA GLU A 229 15.08 2.93 -31.07
C GLU A 229 14.73 4.33 -31.62
N ILE A 230 13.48 4.57 -31.98
CA ILE A 230 13.02 5.89 -32.44
C ILE A 230 13.10 6.92 -31.30
N TRP A 231 12.69 6.55 -30.10
CA TRP A 231 12.70 7.45 -28.94
C TRP A 231 14.11 7.71 -28.39
N LYS A 232 15.05 6.78 -28.51
CA LYS A 232 16.46 6.99 -28.14
C LYS A 232 17.13 8.09 -28.97
N ASN A 233 16.66 8.29 -30.19
CA ASN A 233 17.21 9.28 -31.12
C ASN A 233 16.47 10.62 -31.06
N ALA A 234 15.37 10.73 -30.31
CA ALA A 234 14.55 11.93 -30.18
C ALA A 234 14.80 12.71 -28.86
N LEU A 235 15.63 12.19 -27.98
CA LEU A 235 16.13 12.81 -26.74
C LEU A 235 17.63 13.05 -26.84
#